data_42e5a6bd93176a54be765673c801ef6a
#
_entry.id   42e5a6bd93176a54be765673c801ef6a
#
_cell.length_a   1.000
_cell.length_b   1.000
_cell.length_c   1.000
_cell.angle_alpha   90.00
_cell.angle_beta   90.00
_cell.angle_gamma   90.00
#
_symmetry.space_group_name_H-M   'P 1'
#
loop_
_entity.id
_entity.type
_entity.pdbx_description
1 polymer ?
#
loop_
_entity_poly.entity_id
_entity_poly.type
_entity_poly.pdbx_seq_one_letter_code
_entity_poly.pdbx_strand_id
1 'polypeptide(L)'
;IATLAREVVGIEGSEALVARSRENYRKNQEGRPQGQALAATTFVARNLFEMTPEMLIADGVAGKWLVDPPREGAFALAKALADIHQARIGAEDAPPLPASAEGWTPPQRIVYVSCNPATLARDAGLLVHQAGYRCVAAGVVNMFPHTAHVESMAVFERA
;
A
#
# COMPACT_ATOMS: atom_id res chain seq x y z
N ILE A 1 3.57 8.72 -10.05
CA ILE A 1 2.67 9.09 -8.93
C ILE A 1 2.92 10.55 -8.55
N ALA A 2 4.16 10.94 -8.23
CA ALA A 2 4.50 12.30 -7.76
C ALA A 2 4.18 13.44 -8.75
N THR A 3 3.88 13.16 -10.00
CA THR A 3 3.41 14.15 -11.00
C THR A 3 1.94 14.50 -10.85
N LEU A 4 1.15 13.67 -10.15
CA LEU A 4 -0.31 13.79 -10.06
C LEU A 4 -0.80 13.88 -8.61
N ALA A 5 0.02 13.53 -7.64
CA ALA A 5 -0.32 13.60 -6.22
C ALA A 5 -0.03 15.00 -5.65
N ARG A 6 -0.61 15.30 -4.50
CA ARG A 6 -0.24 16.47 -3.69
C ARG A 6 0.98 16.17 -2.82
N GLU A 7 1.03 14.96 -2.31
CA GLU A 7 2.08 14.43 -1.45
C GLU A 7 2.21 12.92 -1.68
N VAL A 8 3.41 12.38 -1.49
CA VAL A 8 3.68 10.94 -1.62
C VAL A 8 4.53 10.47 -0.43
N VAL A 9 4.14 9.36 0.17
CA VAL A 9 4.98 8.61 1.10
C VAL A 9 5.35 7.29 0.44
N GLY A 10 6.63 7.04 0.25
CA GLY A 10 7.16 5.78 -0.26
C GLY A 10 7.76 4.98 0.88
N ILE A 11 7.32 3.74 1.05
CA ILE A 11 7.81 2.82 2.08
C ILE A 11 8.46 1.62 1.40
N GLU A 12 9.67 1.30 1.80
CA GLU A 12 10.49 0.24 1.21
C GLU A 12 11.31 -0.45 2.32
N GLY A 13 11.42 -1.78 2.25
CA GLY A 13 12.13 -2.57 3.26
C GLY A 13 13.65 -2.36 3.27
N SER A 14 14.24 -1.99 2.15
CA SER A 14 15.68 -1.81 1.99
C SER A 14 16.11 -0.37 2.14
N GLU A 15 16.93 -0.07 3.14
CA GLU A 15 17.53 1.27 3.29
C GLU A 15 18.32 1.74 2.07
N ALA A 16 19.01 0.81 1.40
CA ALA A 16 19.75 1.11 0.17
C ALA A 16 18.82 1.54 -0.97
N LEU A 17 17.66 0.88 -1.11
CA LEU A 17 16.65 1.26 -2.10
C LEU A 17 15.95 2.58 -1.71
N VAL A 18 15.72 2.83 -0.44
CA VAL A 18 15.23 4.12 0.06
C VAL A 18 16.21 5.26 -0.27
N ALA A 19 17.51 5.05 -0.03
CA ALA A 19 18.54 6.04 -0.38
C ALA A 19 18.56 6.29 -1.89
N ARG A 20 18.48 5.24 -2.71
CA ARG A 20 18.39 5.34 -4.17
C ARG A 20 17.11 6.07 -4.63
N SER A 21 16.00 5.83 -3.97
CA SER A 21 14.73 6.51 -4.27
C SER A 21 14.80 8.01 -3.99
N ARG A 22 15.44 8.42 -2.88
CA ARG A 22 15.69 9.83 -2.56
C ARG A 22 16.57 10.49 -3.62
N GLU A 23 17.65 9.82 -4.03
CA GLU A 23 18.55 10.33 -5.07
C GLU A 23 17.81 10.45 -6.42
N ASN A 24 17.03 9.45 -6.81
CA ASN A 24 16.24 9.48 -8.03
C ASN A 24 15.20 10.60 -7.99
N TYR A 25 14.54 10.81 -6.85
CA TYR A 25 13.59 11.91 -6.68
C TYR A 25 14.30 13.26 -6.87
N ARG A 26 15.46 13.47 -6.22
CA ARG A 26 16.26 14.68 -6.35
C ARG A 26 16.62 14.94 -7.82
N LYS A 27 17.17 13.93 -8.52
CA LYS A 27 17.55 14.05 -9.94
C LYS A 27 16.35 14.35 -10.83
N ASN A 28 15.20 13.72 -10.56
CA ASN A 28 14.00 13.98 -11.33
C ASN A 28 13.34 15.34 -11.03
N GLN A 29 13.67 15.97 -9.90
CA GLN A 29 13.22 17.31 -9.56
C GLN A 29 14.10 18.38 -10.22
N GLU A 30 15.40 18.10 -10.35
CA GLU A 30 16.36 18.99 -11.03
C GLU A 30 16.00 19.14 -12.50
N GLY A 31 16.08 20.37 -13.01
CA GLY A 31 15.81 20.67 -14.43
C GLY A 31 14.35 20.63 -14.87
N ARG A 32 13.40 20.47 -13.95
CA ARG A 32 11.97 20.57 -14.29
C ARG A 32 11.60 22.04 -14.56
N PRO A 33 10.75 22.28 -15.56
CA PRO A 33 10.21 23.61 -15.80
C PRO A 33 9.47 24.16 -14.58
N GLN A 34 9.47 25.47 -14.42
CA GLN A 34 8.71 26.14 -13.38
C GLN A 34 7.23 25.77 -13.48
N GLY A 35 6.60 25.38 -12.36
CA GLY A 35 5.21 24.93 -12.32
C GLY A 35 5.00 23.44 -12.60
N GLN A 36 6.06 22.66 -12.89
CA GLN A 36 6.02 21.21 -13.08
C GLN A 36 6.76 20.44 -11.98
N ALA A 37 6.87 21.02 -10.79
CA ALA A 37 7.50 20.36 -9.67
C ALA A 37 6.81 19.03 -9.31
N LEU A 38 7.59 18.04 -8.87
CA LEU A 38 7.04 16.83 -8.29
C LEU A 38 6.41 17.14 -6.93
N ALA A 39 5.39 16.39 -6.57
CA ALA A 39 4.81 16.44 -5.23
C ALA A 39 5.87 16.20 -4.16
N ALA A 40 5.72 16.83 -3.01
CA ALA A 40 6.53 16.52 -1.84
C ALA A 40 6.52 15.01 -1.59
N THR A 41 7.69 14.42 -1.53
CA THR A 41 7.82 12.95 -1.42
C THR A 41 8.77 12.60 -0.29
N THR A 42 8.27 11.83 0.68
CA THR A 42 9.04 11.26 1.78
C THR A 42 9.27 9.78 1.52
N PHE A 43 10.47 9.29 1.85
CA PHE A 43 10.81 7.87 1.75
C PHE A 43 11.23 7.34 3.11
N VAL A 44 10.61 6.22 3.51
CA VAL A 44 10.81 5.57 4.80
C VAL A 44 11.30 4.14 4.58
N ALA A 45 12.36 3.75 5.30
CA ALA A 45 12.78 2.35 5.37
C ALA A 45 11.97 1.63 6.44
N ARG A 46 11.24 0.57 6.06
CA ARG A 46 10.44 -0.22 6.99
C ARG A 46 10.18 -1.62 6.46
N ASN A 47 10.28 -2.60 7.35
CA ASN A 47 9.89 -3.97 7.05
C ASN A 47 8.36 -4.10 7.03
N LEU A 48 7.78 -4.25 5.84
CA LEU A 48 6.32 -4.37 5.66
C LEU A 48 5.77 -5.73 6.11
N PHE A 49 6.62 -6.73 6.34
CA PHE A 49 6.21 -8.01 6.92
C PHE A 49 5.88 -7.94 8.42
N GLU A 50 6.29 -6.85 9.08
CA GLU A 50 6.07 -6.60 10.50
C GLU A 50 5.06 -5.48 10.75
N MET A 51 4.27 -5.11 9.73
CA MET A 51 3.30 -4.03 9.82
C MET A 51 2.23 -4.32 10.87
N THR A 52 2.02 -3.36 11.77
CA THR A 52 0.97 -3.39 12.80
C THR A 52 -0.03 -2.25 12.61
N PRO A 53 -1.21 -2.31 13.25
CA PRO A 53 -2.16 -1.19 13.26
C PRO A 53 -1.53 0.14 13.70
N GLU A 54 -0.69 0.13 14.75
CA GLU A 54 -0.01 1.32 15.27
C GLU A 54 0.95 1.92 14.25
N MET A 55 1.76 1.09 13.59
CA MET A 55 2.68 1.53 12.55
C MET A 55 1.92 2.14 11.38
N LEU A 56 0.82 1.49 10.98
CA LEU A 56 -0.01 1.95 9.88
C LEU A 56 -0.64 3.32 10.16
N ILE A 57 -1.13 3.51 11.36
CA ILE A 57 -1.69 4.78 11.82
C ILE A 57 -0.60 5.85 11.91
N ALA A 58 0.59 5.52 12.38
CA ALA A 58 1.73 6.42 12.49
C ALA A 58 2.24 6.90 11.12
N ASP A 59 2.03 6.14 10.04
CA ASP A 59 2.33 6.56 8.67
C ASP A 59 1.41 7.69 8.16
N GLY A 60 0.36 7.98 8.89
CA GLY A 60 -0.58 9.05 8.57
C GLY A 60 -1.70 8.63 7.62
N VAL A 61 -2.38 9.62 7.07
CA VAL A 61 -3.54 9.42 6.18
C VAL A 61 -3.13 9.60 4.73
N ALA A 62 -3.34 8.58 3.92
CA ALA A 62 -3.18 8.65 2.47
C ALA A 62 -4.45 8.13 1.78
N GLY A 63 -5.03 8.94 0.91
CA GLY A 63 -6.32 8.61 0.26
C GLY A 63 -6.22 7.45 -0.75
N LYS A 64 -5.02 7.18 -1.27
CA LYS A 64 -4.78 6.11 -2.26
C LYS A 64 -3.47 5.41 -1.96
N TRP A 65 -3.48 4.10 -2.08
CA TRP A 65 -2.29 3.27 -1.94
C TRP A 65 -1.97 2.54 -3.25
N LEU A 66 -0.69 2.45 -3.55
CA LEU A 66 -0.13 1.49 -4.50
C LEU A 66 0.72 0.51 -3.69
N VAL A 67 0.36 -0.76 -3.74
CA VAL A 67 1.02 -1.86 -3.03
C VAL A 67 1.63 -2.79 -4.08
N ASP A 68 2.94 -2.97 -4.03
CA ASP A 68 3.70 -3.82 -4.94
C ASP A 68 4.72 -4.62 -4.11
N PRO A 69 4.26 -5.64 -3.37
CA PRO A 69 5.09 -6.40 -2.44
C PRO A 69 5.92 -7.46 -3.16
N PRO A 70 6.91 -8.05 -2.50
CA PRO A 70 7.58 -9.24 -2.99
C PRO A 70 6.61 -10.44 -3.11
N ARG A 71 7.12 -11.60 -3.58
CA ARG A 71 6.32 -12.81 -3.85
C ARG A 71 5.47 -13.31 -2.69
N GLU A 72 5.89 -13.02 -1.47
CA GLU A 72 5.22 -13.39 -0.22
C GLU A 72 3.92 -12.61 0.00
N GLY A 73 3.71 -11.53 -0.75
CA GLY A 73 2.57 -10.63 -0.62
C GLY A 73 2.73 -9.62 0.51
N ALA A 74 1.65 -8.93 0.85
CA ALA A 74 1.58 -7.91 1.90
C ALA A 74 0.62 -8.31 3.03
N PHE A 75 0.72 -9.56 3.50
CA PHE A 75 -0.22 -10.11 4.48
C PHE A 75 -0.33 -9.24 5.74
N ALA A 76 0.79 -8.83 6.34
CA ALA A 76 0.79 -8.02 7.56
C ALA A 76 0.10 -6.65 7.34
N LEU A 77 0.30 -6.03 6.17
CA LEU A 77 -0.38 -4.78 5.81
C LEU A 77 -1.90 -4.97 5.69
N ALA A 78 -2.34 -6.00 4.95
CA ALA A 78 -3.75 -6.32 4.79
C ALA A 78 -4.40 -6.70 6.13
N LYS A 79 -3.68 -7.46 6.97
CA LYS A 79 -4.13 -7.83 8.33
C LYS A 79 -4.27 -6.62 9.23
N ALA A 80 -3.30 -5.68 9.23
CA ALA A 80 -3.37 -4.46 10.03
C ALA A 80 -4.59 -3.60 9.65
N LEU A 81 -4.90 -3.47 8.35
CA LEU A 81 -6.12 -2.81 7.89
C LEU A 81 -7.40 -3.53 8.37
N ALA A 82 -7.40 -4.87 8.30
CA ALA A 82 -8.50 -5.68 8.76
C ALA A 82 -8.72 -5.50 10.27
N ASP A 83 -7.67 -5.55 11.07
CA ASP A 83 -7.74 -5.39 12.52
C ASP A 83 -8.30 -4.02 12.92
N ILE A 84 -7.85 -2.94 12.26
CA ILE A 84 -8.40 -1.60 12.48
C ILE A 84 -9.90 -1.55 12.13
N HIS A 85 -10.29 -2.16 11.02
CA HIS A 85 -11.69 -2.16 10.60
C HIS A 85 -12.56 -2.96 11.57
N GLN A 86 -12.13 -4.18 11.94
CA GLN A 86 -12.86 -5.05 12.88
C GLN A 86 -13.03 -4.38 14.25
N ALA A 87 -11.97 -3.73 14.76
CA ALA A 87 -12.05 -2.96 16.00
C ALA A 87 -13.07 -1.81 15.93
N ARG A 88 -13.15 -1.13 14.78
CA ARG A 88 -14.09 -0.01 14.58
C ARG A 88 -15.54 -0.43 14.52
N ILE A 89 -15.82 -1.60 13.96
CA ILE A 89 -17.19 -2.13 13.91
C ILE A 89 -17.59 -2.91 15.17
N GLY A 90 -16.70 -3.02 16.16
CA GLY A 90 -16.95 -3.72 17.40
C GLY A 90 -17.06 -5.23 17.27
N ALA A 91 -16.27 -5.84 16.36
CA ALA A 91 -16.26 -7.28 16.22
C ALA A 91 -15.74 -7.96 17.51
N GLU A 92 -16.32 -9.09 17.89
CA GLU A 92 -16.15 -9.76 19.20
C GLU A 92 -14.68 -10.09 19.53
N ASP A 93 -13.92 -10.53 18.52
CA ASP A 93 -12.51 -10.91 18.67
C ASP A 93 -11.53 -9.84 18.16
N ALA A 94 -11.99 -8.61 17.93
CA ALA A 94 -11.13 -7.57 17.40
C ALA A 94 -10.11 -7.07 18.44
N PRO A 95 -8.86 -6.82 18.04
CA PRO A 95 -7.89 -6.19 18.93
C PRO A 95 -8.35 -4.76 19.27
N PRO A 96 -7.95 -4.23 20.45
CA PRO A 96 -8.27 -2.87 20.81
C PRO A 96 -7.66 -1.87 19.81
N LEU A 97 -8.42 -0.83 19.47
CA LEU A 97 -7.90 0.24 18.64
C LEU A 97 -6.85 1.05 19.41
N PRO A 98 -5.70 1.34 18.79
CA PRO A 98 -4.74 2.27 19.38
C PRO A 98 -5.37 3.65 19.62
N ALA A 99 -5.01 4.32 20.72
CA ALA A 99 -5.51 5.67 21.01
C ALA A 99 -5.17 6.68 19.90
N SER A 100 -4.08 6.44 19.16
CA SER A 100 -3.67 7.23 18.00
C SER A 100 -4.56 7.06 16.76
N ALA A 101 -5.54 6.16 16.81
CA ALA A 101 -6.46 5.91 15.68
C ALA A 101 -7.53 6.98 15.51
N GLU A 102 -7.67 7.90 16.49
CA GLU A 102 -8.61 9.02 16.40
C GLU A 102 -8.22 9.94 15.23
N GLY A 103 -9.15 10.18 14.32
CA GLY A 103 -8.94 10.98 13.11
C GLY A 103 -8.19 10.27 11.96
N TRP A 104 -7.60 9.12 12.19
CA TRP A 104 -6.99 8.35 11.10
C TRP A 104 -8.06 7.68 10.23
N THR A 105 -7.88 7.72 8.91
CA THR A 105 -8.79 7.06 7.96
C THR A 105 -8.02 6.15 7.02
N PRO A 106 -8.56 4.95 6.73
CA PRO A 106 -7.96 4.05 5.75
C PRO A 106 -8.07 4.64 4.33
N PRO A 107 -7.23 4.18 3.37
CA PRO A 107 -7.26 4.65 2.00
C PRO A 107 -8.63 4.38 1.35
N GLN A 108 -9.08 5.30 0.50
CA GLN A 108 -10.31 5.13 -0.28
C GLN A 108 -10.12 4.12 -1.41
N ARG A 109 -8.89 4.00 -1.91
CA ARG A 109 -8.54 3.08 -3.00
C ARG A 109 -7.18 2.47 -2.78
N ILE A 110 -7.09 1.16 -3.02
CA ILE A 110 -5.85 0.39 -3.03
C ILE A 110 -5.69 -0.20 -4.43
N VAL A 111 -4.56 0.05 -5.07
CA VAL A 111 -4.09 -0.68 -6.25
C VAL A 111 -3.04 -1.65 -5.79
N TYR A 112 -3.28 -2.92 -5.98
CA TYR A 112 -2.38 -3.99 -5.57
C TYR A 112 -1.81 -4.67 -6.82
N VAL A 113 -0.49 -4.66 -6.95
CA VAL A 113 0.26 -5.36 -8.00
C VAL A 113 0.96 -6.55 -7.37
N SER A 114 1.03 -7.67 -8.04
CA SER A 114 1.69 -8.87 -7.50
C SER A 114 2.18 -9.79 -8.61
N CYS A 115 3.42 -10.23 -8.50
CA CYS A 115 3.98 -11.30 -9.32
C CYS A 115 3.55 -12.71 -8.87
N ASN A 116 2.70 -12.82 -7.83
CA ASN A 116 2.17 -14.09 -7.34
C ASN A 116 0.65 -13.97 -7.10
N PRO A 117 -0.18 -14.46 -8.06
CA PRO A 117 -1.64 -14.38 -7.94
C PRO A 117 -2.21 -15.05 -6.68
N ALA A 118 -1.55 -16.08 -6.16
CA ALA A 118 -2.04 -16.80 -4.97
C ALA A 118 -1.92 -15.94 -3.71
N THR A 119 -0.81 -15.19 -3.55
CA THR A 119 -0.66 -14.26 -2.42
C THR A 119 -1.56 -13.04 -2.58
N LEU A 120 -1.77 -12.53 -3.80
CA LEU A 120 -2.77 -11.50 -4.05
C LEU A 120 -4.17 -11.99 -3.64
N ALA A 121 -4.57 -13.21 -4.01
CA ALA A 121 -5.88 -13.75 -3.64
C ALA A 121 -6.05 -13.88 -2.12
N ARG A 122 -5.02 -14.34 -1.40
CA ARG A 122 -5.02 -14.41 0.06
C ARG A 122 -5.21 -13.04 0.70
N ASP A 123 -4.43 -12.05 0.28
CA ASP A 123 -4.46 -10.70 0.84
C ASP A 123 -5.75 -9.97 0.47
N ALA A 124 -6.26 -10.20 -0.76
CA ALA A 124 -7.57 -9.73 -1.21
C ALA A 124 -8.71 -10.27 -0.33
N GLY A 125 -8.60 -11.53 0.12
CA GLY A 125 -9.56 -12.12 1.06
C GLY A 125 -9.66 -11.31 2.37
N LEU A 126 -8.53 -10.87 2.94
CA LEU A 126 -8.54 -9.99 4.11
C LEU A 126 -9.14 -8.61 3.80
N LEU A 127 -8.75 -8.01 2.70
CA LEU A 127 -9.25 -6.69 2.31
C LEU A 127 -10.77 -6.70 2.10
N VAL A 128 -11.30 -7.71 1.42
CA VAL A 128 -12.73 -7.78 1.08
C VAL A 128 -13.58 -8.25 2.26
N HIS A 129 -13.15 -9.29 2.98
CA HIS A 129 -14.00 -9.89 4.00
C HIS A 129 -13.82 -9.30 5.40
N GLN A 130 -12.67 -8.64 5.66
CA GLN A 130 -12.35 -8.19 7.02
C GLN A 130 -11.97 -6.71 7.11
N ALA A 131 -11.53 -6.06 6.02
CA ALA A 131 -11.10 -4.67 6.05
C ALA A 131 -12.10 -3.66 5.43
N GLY A 132 -13.27 -4.11 5.00
CA GLY A 132 -14.35 -3.26 4.49
C GLY A 132 -14.10 -2.72 3.08
N TYR A 133 -13.37 -3.46 2.23
CA TYR A 133 -13.18 -3.12 0.83
C TYR A 133 -13.98 -4.03 -0.09
N ARG A 134 -14.22 -3.55 -1.31
CA ARG A 134 -14.72 -4.36 -2.43
C ARG A 134 -13.69 -4.37 -3.55
N CYS A 135 -13.49 -5.51 -4.19
CA CYS A 135 -12.68 -5.60 -5.40
C CYS A 135 -13.51 -5.08 -6.58
N VAL A 136 -13.07 -3.99 -7.20
CA VAL A 136 -13.80 -3.34 -8.30
C VAL A 136 -13.21 -3.66 -9.67
N ALA A 137 -11.96 -4.09 -9.72
CA ALA A 137 -11.30 -4.56 -10.94
C ALA A 137 -10.18 -5.53 -10.59
N ALA A 138 -9.97 -6.52 -11.45
CA ALA A 138 -8.80 -7.39 -11.39
C ALA A 138 -8.40 -7.80 -12.80
N GLY A 139 -7.11 -8.06 -12.99
CA GLY A 139 -6.56 -8.47 -14.28
C GLY A 139 -5.17 -9.03 -14.15
N VAL A 140 -4.67 -9.55 -15.26
CA VAL A 140 -3.33 -10.10 -15.37
C VAL A 140 -2.60 -9.50 -16.56
N VAL A 141 -1.28 -9.39 -16.43
CA VAL A 141 -0.39 -8.96 -17.51
C VAL A 141 0.68 -10.03 -17.69
N ASN A 142 0.76 -10.57 -18.89
CA ASN A 142 1.81 -11.53 -19.25
C ASN A 142 3.07 -10.77 -19.69
N MET A 143 3.90 -10.39 -18.72
CA MET A 143 5.18 -9.69 -18.96
C MET A 143 6.34 -10.66 -19.24
N PHE A 144 6.16 -11.94 -18.96
CA PHE A 144 7.20 -12.97 -19.08
C PHE A 144 6.71 -14.14 -19.93
N PRO A 145 6.51 -13.94 -21.26
CA PRO A 145 6.01 -14.97 -22.14
C PRO A 145 6.91 -16.22 -22.09
N HIS A 146 6.31 -17.39 -22.23
CA HIS A 146 6.99 -18.70 -22.15
C HIS A 146 7.50 -19.07 -20.74
N THR A 147 7.08 -18.38 -19.70
CA THR A 147 7.35 -18.73 -18.29
C THR A 147 6.06 -18.94 -17.53
N ALA A 148 6.16 -19.51 -16.32
CA ALA A 148 5.02 -19.61 -15.40
C ALA A 148 4.73 -18.31 -14.61
N HIS A 149 5.46 -17.23 -14.92
CA HIS A 149 5.32 -15.96 -14.22
C HIS A 149 4.30 -15.07 -14.91
N VAL A 150 3.38 -14.54 -14.12
CA VAL A 150 2.38 -13.58 -14.54
C VAL A 150 2.27 -12.47 -13.49
N GLU A 151 2.18 -11.24 -13.95
CA GLU A 151 1.80 -10.12 -13.07
C GLU A 151 0.29 -10.05 -12.95
N SER A 152 -0.20 -9.93 -11.74
CA SER A 152 -1.60 -9.75 -11.44
C SER A 152 -1.83 -8.39 -10.77
N MET A 153 -2.97 -7.80 -11.02
CA MET A 153 -3.36 -6.52 -10.42
C MET A 153 -4.78 -6.59 -9.95
N ALA A 154 -5.07 -5.92 -8.83
CA ALA A 154 -6.43 -5.72 -8.37
C ALA A 154 -6.60 -4.30 -7.84
N VAL A 155 -7.81 -3.78 -7.98
CA VAL A 155 -8.21 -2.47 -7.45
C VAL A 155 -9.30 -2.70 -6.42
N PHE A 156 -9.06 -2.19 -5.24
CA PHE A 156 -10.02 -2.24 -4.14
C PHE A 156 -10.49 -0.83 -3.81
N GLU A 157 -11.76 -0.68 -3.58
CA GLU A 157 -12.37 0.55 -3.10
C GLU A 157 -13.08 0.29 -1.77
N ARG A 158 -13.03 1.28 -0.90
CA ARG A 158 -13.74 1.22 0.36
C ARG A 158 -15.25 1.15 0.12
N ALA A 159 -15.91 0.21 0.79
CA ALA A 159 -17.35 0.03 0.71
C ALA A 159 -18.13 1.14 1.45
#